data_b297fe0aed197fe09d54f9e17632a36c
#
_entry.id   b297fe0aed197fe09d54f9e17632a36c
#
_cell.length_a   1.000
_cell.length_b   1.000
_cell.length_c   1.000
_cell.angle_alpha   90.00
_cell.angle_beta   90.00
_cell.angle_gamma   90.00
#
_symmetry.space_group_name_H-M   'P 1'
#
loop_
_entity.id
_entity.type
_entity.pdbx_description
1 polymer ?
#
loop_
_entity_poly.entity_id
_entity_poly.type
_entity_poly.pdbx_seq_one_letter_code
_entity_poly.pdbx_strand_id
1 'polypeptide(L)'
;LHLSIRRQRQMCIRDRGYPDPICKDKQATDENFDEAVRFTMDHLDCFEMFMGTHNEESNYKLAKLIDEKGLKRDDPRIFFAQLLGMSDNISFNLAHEGYNVTKYVPYAKVRDVLPYLIRRAEENTSVAGQTSRELRMLKAELDRRKAVRAF
;
A
#
# COMPACT_ATOMS: atom_id res chain seq x y z
N LEU A 1 13.66 -2.64 -19.03
CA LEU A 1 14.93 -2.22 -18.37
C LEU A 1 14.85 -2.43 -16.83
N HIS A 2 13.73 -2.09 -16.15
CA HIS A 2 13.66 -2.19 -14.71
C HIS A 2 13.69 -3.62 -14.13
N LEU A 3 13.16 -4.62 -14.82
CA LEU A 3 13.22 -6.02 -14.38
C LEU A 3 14.64 -6.59 -14.42
N SER A 4 15.42 -6.22 -15.43
CA SER A 4 16.83 -6.62 -15.53
C SER A 4 17.68 -5.98 -14.43
N ILE A 5 17.42 -4.71 -14.07
CA ILE A 5 18.14 -4.01 -13.00
C ILE A 5 17.79 -4.62 -11.62
N ARG A 6 16.55 -5.01 -11.36
CA ARG A 6 16.18 -5.71 -10.12
C ARG A 6 16.85 -7.08 -10.00
N ARG A 7 16.83 -7.89 -11.07
CA ARG A 7 17.53 -9.18 -11.11
C ARG A 7 19.04 -8.99 -10.95
N GLN A 8 19.63 -8.01 -11.62
CA GLN A 8 21.03 -7.69 -11.53
C GLN A 8 21.42 -7.26 -10.11
N ARG A 9 20.58 -6.50 -9.41
CA ARG A 9 20.80 -6.12 -8.01
C ARG A 9 20.77 -7.34 -7.07
N GLN A 10 19.84 -8.27 -7.27
CA GLN A 10 19.79 -9.53 -6.52
C GLN A 10 21.02 -10.40 -6.79
N MET A 11 21.45 -10.52 -8.04
CA MET A 11 22.69 -11.23 -8.40
C MET A 11 23.90 -10.61 -7.71
N CYS A 12 24.06 -9.30 -7.74
CA CYS A 12 25.16 -8.61 -7.07
C CYS A 12 25.19 -8.83 -5.55
N ILE A 13 24.03 -8.95 -4.90
CA ILE A 13 23.93 -9.25 -3.46
C ILE A 13 24.42 -10.68 -3.20
N ARG A 14 23.98 -11.66 -3.99
CA ARG A 14 24.39 -13.06 -3.90
C ARG A 14 25.88 -13.25 -4.20
N ASP A 15 26.38 -12.61 -5.26
CA ASP A 15 27.79 -12.70 -5.67
C ASP A 15 28.76 -12.17 -4.60
N ARG A 16 28.29 -11.27 -3.76
CA ARG A 16 29.05 -10.74 -2.61
C ARG A 16 28.87 -11.55 -1.32
N GLY A 17 28.14 -12.66 -1.39
CA GLY A 17 27.89 -13.52 -0.21
C GLY A 17 26.98 -12.91 0.86
N TYR A 18 26.23 -11.86 0.53
CA TYR A 18 25.22 -11.32 1.43
C TYR A 18 24.00 -12.24 1.52
N PRO A 19 23.23 -12.20 2.61
CA PRO A 19 21.98 -12.94 2.73
C PRO A 19 21.02 -12.62 1.58
N ASP A 20 20.23 -13.61 1.17
CA ASP A 20 19.20 -13.39 0.13
C ASP A 20 18.20 -12.33 0.60
N PRO A 21 18.02 -11.23 -0.16
CA PRO A 21 17.12 -10.14 0.23
C PRO A 21 15.64 -10.48 0.03
N ILE A 22 15.33 -11.65 -0.55
CA ILE A 22 13.95 -12.07 -0.81
C ILE A 22 13.43 -12.83 0.41
N CYS A 23 12.33 -12.37 0.95
CA CYS A 23 11.61 -13.11 1.99
C CYS A 23 11.12 -14.46 1.46
N LYS A 24 11.16 -15.49 2.31
CA LYS A 24 10.81 -16.88 1.94
C LYS A 24 9.37 -17.04 1.47
N ASP A 25 8.46 -16.24 1.99
CA ASP A 25 7.03 -16.28 1.71
C ASP A 25 6.37 -14.91 1.91
N LYS A 26 5.06 -14.85 1.62
CA LYS A 26 4.28 -13.62 1.77
C LYS A 26 4.19 -13.16 3.23
N GLN A 27 4.03 -14.10 4.15
CA GLN A 27 3.94 -13.77 5.57
C GLN A 27 5.22 -13.10 6.07
N ALA A 28 6.39 -13.66 5.75
CA ALA A 28 7.67 -13.07 6.10
C ALA A 28 7.88 -11.67 5.46
N THR A 29 7.32 -11.46 4.26
CA THR A 29 7.33 -10.16 3.60
C THR A 29 6.46 -9.15 4.37
N ASP A 30 5.25 -9.54 4.77
CA ASP A 30 4.33 -8.69 5.52
C ASP A 30 4.93 -8.36 6.92
N GLU A 31 5.52 -9.34 7.60
CA GLU A 31 6.18 -9.15 8.90
C GLU A 31 7.36 -8.18 8.82
N ASN A 32 8.23 -8.35 7.81
CA ASN A 32 9.36 -7.46 7.58
C ASN A 32 8.92 -6.03 7.23
N PHE A 33 7.84 -5.89 6.45
CA PHE A 33 7.25 -4.61 6.14
C PHE A 33 6.69 -3.93 7.40
N ASP A 34 5.94 -4.66 8.22
CA ASP A 34 5.35 -4.14 9.46
C ASP A 34 6.43 -3.79 10.51
N GLU A 35 7.56 -4.52 10.53
CA GLU A 35 8.72 -4.18 11.36
C GLU A 35 9.36 -2.86 10.91
N ALA A 36 9.55 -2.68 9.59
CA ALA A 36 10.05 -1.43 9.04
C ALA A 36 9.11 -0.24 9.35
N VAL A 37 7.79 -0.47 9.33
CA VAL A 37 6.81 0.54 9.75
C VAL A 37 7.01 0.92 11.21
N ARG A 38 7.11 -0.07 12.11
CA ARG A 38 7.36 0.20 13.55
C ARG A 38 8.66 0.96 13.78
N PHE A 39 9.74 0.49 13.15
CA PHE A 39 11.04 1.15 13.26
C PHE A 39 10.98 2.61 12.81
N THR A 40 10.34 2.90 11.68
CA THR A 40 10.19 4.28 11.18
C THR A 40 9.34 5.12 12.14
N MET A 41 8.26 4.56 12.68
CA MET A 41 7.41 5.25 13.65
C MET A 41 8.11 5.54 14.99
N ASP A 42 9.11 4.73 15.36
CA ASP A 42 9.93 4.97 16.55
C ASP A 42 11.01 6.05 16.34
N HIS A 43 11.31 6.38 15.07
CA HIS A 43 12.35 7.33 14.68
C HIS A 43 11.82 8.47 13.80
N LEU A 44 10.60 8.97 14.08
CA LEU A 44 10.00 10.09 13.35
C LEU A 44 10.73 11.44 13.54
N ASP A 45 11.71 11.51 14.41
CA ASP A 45 12.66 12.60 14.51
C ASP A 45 13.64 12.67 13.34
N CYS A 46 13.94 11.50 12.72
CA CYS A 46 14.88 11.36 11.61
C CYS A 46 14.20 10.98 10.28
N PHE A 47 13.00 10.40 10.32
CA PHE A 47 12.32 9.85 9.15
C PHE A 47 10.93 10.44 8.96
N GLU A 48 10.49 10.45 7.72
CA GLU A 48 9.09 10.63 7.34
C GLU A 48 8.52 9.29 6.86
N MET A 49 7.27 9.00 7.21
CA MET A 49 6.57 7.78 6.82
C MET A 49 5.74 8.02 5.56
N PHE A 50 6.11 7.39 4.48
CA PHE A 50 5.29 7.31 3.26
C PHE A 50 4.91 5.85 3.00
N MET A 51 3.75 5.45 3.53
CA MET A 51 3.31 4.06 3.54
C MET A 51 2.60 3.67 2.26
N GLY A 52 3.36 3.19 1.27
CA GLY A 52 2.85 2.74 -0.03
C GLY A 52 2.44 1.27 -0.03
N THR A 53 1.24 0.95 0.43
CA THR A 53 0.73 -0.42 0.46
C THR A 53 -0.77 -0.52 0.21
N HIS A 54 -1.21 -1.65 -0.37
CA HIS A 54 -2.60 -2.06 -0.52
C HIS A 54 -3.05 -3.06 0.55
N ASN A 55 -2.17 -3.44 1.48
CA ASN A 55 -2.49 -4.36 2.56
C ASN A 55 -3.31 -3.62 3.63
N GLU A 56 -4.58 -4.02 3.81
CA GLU A 56 -5.49 -3.41 4.78
C GLU A 56 -4.96 -3.54 6.21
N GLU A 57 -4.39 -4.69 6.54
CA GLU A 57 -3.90 -4.97 7.89
C GLU A 57 -2.71 -4.09 8.26
N SER A 58 -1.75 -3.91 7.34
CA SER A 58 -0.63 -3.00 7.54
C SER A 58 -1.08 -1.54 7.68
N ASN A 59 -2.06 -1.10 6.86
CA ASN A 59 -2.65 0.24 7.00
C ASN A 59 -3.33 0.41 8.37
N TYR A 60 -4.08 -0.59 8.83
CA TYR A 60 -4.69 -0.57 10.15
C TYR A 60 -3.66 -0.52 11.28
N LYS A 61 -2.57 -1.30 11.18
CA LYS A 61 -1.47 -1.29 12.15
C LYS A 61 -0.81 0.10 12.25
N LEU A 62 -0.57 0.77 11.12
CA LEU A 62 -0.03 2.13 11.15
C LEU A 62 -1.01 3.12 11.80
N ALA A 63 -2.30 3.07 11.45
CA ALA A 63 -3.30 3.94 12.08
C ALA A 63 -3.35 3.73 13.60
N LYS A 64 -3.28 2.47 14.04
CA LYS A 64 -3.23 2.12 15.47
C LYS A 64 -1.95 2.66 16.16
N LEU A 65 -0.80 2.56 15.51
CA LEU A 65 0.46 3.11 16.03
C LEU A 65 0.41 4.65 16.18
N ILE A 66 -0.26 5.35 15.27
CA ILE A 66 -0.48 6.80 15.36
C ILE A 66 -1.27 7.14 16.61
N ASP A 67 -2.39 6.43 16.84
CA ASP A 67 -3.24 6.62 18.01
C ASP A 67 -2.51 6.22 19.31
N GLU A 68 -1.79 5.10 19.35
CA GLU A 68 -1.01 4.63 20.51
C GLU A 68 0.10 5.60 20.92
N LYS A 69 0.73 6.26 19.94
CA LYS A 69 1.76 7.27 20.19
C LYS A 69 1.18 8.67 20.48
N GLY A 70 -0.13 8.84 20.48
CA GLY A 70 -0.78 10.11 20.71
C GLY A 70 -0.47 11.17 19.64
N LEU A 71 -0.12 10.75 18.42
CA LEU A 71 0.16 11.63 17.31
C LEU A 71 -1.14 12.13 16.68
N LYS A 72 -1.08 13.29 16.03
CA LYS A 72 -2.21 13.78 15.24
C LYS A 72 -2.39 12.90 14.01
N ARG A 73 -3.64 12.66 13.59
CA ARG A 73 -3.96 11.90 12.38
C ARG A 73 -3.44 12.59 11.11
N ASP A 74 -3.38 13.92 11.12
CA ASP A 74 -2.84 14.76 10.06
C ASP A 74 -1.37 15.16 10.28
N ASP A 75 -0.60 14.40 11.04
CA ASP A 75 0.83 14.66 11.24
C ASP A 75 1.53 14.76 9.87
N PRO A 76 2.21 15.88 9.57
CA PRO A 76 2.79 16.13 8.26
C PRO A 76 3.93 15.20 7.88
N ARG A 77 4.41 14.37 8.80
CA ARG A 77 5.46 13.38 8.56
C ARG A 77 4.92 12.02 8.16
N ILE A 78 3.59 11.81 8.18
CA ILE A 78 2.98 10.49 7.97
C ILE A 78 1.95 10.56 6.85
N PHE A 79 2.14 9.73 5.82
CA PHE A 79 1.26 9.62 4.67
C PHE A 79 0.92 8.17 4.36
N PHE A 80 -0.35 7.91 4.12
CA PHE A 80 -0.82 6.67 3.50
C PHE A 80 -0.89 6.86 1.99
N ALA A 81 -0.43 5.87 1.23
CA ALA A 81 -0.36 5.98 -0.22
C ALA A 81 -0.85 4.70 -0.91
N GLN A 82 -1.72 4.85 -1.88
CA GLN A 82 -2.21 3.76 -2.74
C GLN A 82 -2.15 4.17 -4.21
N LEU A 83 -2.16 3.19 -5.10
CA LEU A 83 -2.26 3.45 -6.54
C LEU A 83 -3.65 3.98 -6.89
N LEU A 84 -3.72 4.92 -7.83
CA LEU A 84 -5.00 5.40 -8.36
C LEU A 84 -5.82 4.24 -8.95
N GLY A 85 -7.11 4.18 -8.60
CA GLY A 85 -8.02 3.13 -9.02
C GLY A 85 -7.87 1.80 -8.27
N MET A 86 -7.07 1.77 -7.20
CA MET A 86 -6.90 0.59 -6.35
C MET A 86 -7.11 0.94 -4.88
N SER A 87 -7.70 -0.01 -4.14
CA SER A 87 -7.94 0.10 -2.69
C SER A 87 -8.61 1.42 -2.27
N ASP A 88 -9.61 1.84 -3.03
CA ASP A 88 -10.33 3.08 -2.77
C ASP A 88 -11.07 3.03 -1.42
N ASN A 89 -11.50 1.85 -0.99
CA ASN A 89 -12.04 1.62 0.35
C ASN A 89 -11.06 2.03 1.45
N ILE A 90 -9.77 1.67 1.33
CA ILE A 90 -8.74 2.07 2.31
C ILE A 90 -8.55 3.59 2.25
N SER A 91 -8.31 4.13 1.06
CA SER A 91 -7.98 5.54 0.87
C SER A 91 -9.08 6.47 1.36
N PHE A 92 -10.35 6.20 0.99
CA PHE A 92 -11.46 7.06 1.38
C PHE A 92 -11.80 6.96 2.86
N ASN A 93 -11.70 5.77 3.46
CA ASN A 93 -11.93 5.63 4.90
C ASN A 93 -10.84 6.36 5.72
N LEU A 94 -9.57 6.19 5.37
CA LEU A 94 -8.47 6.90 6.04
C LEU A 94 -8.61 8.43 5.89
N ALA A 95 -8.93 8.91 4.67
CA ALA A 95 -9.15 10.35 4.44
C ALA A 95 -10.36 10.88 5.24
N HIS A 96 -11.45 10.09 5.34
CA HIS A 96 -12.61 10.46 6.14
C HIS A 96 -12.28 10.57 7.63
N GLU A 97 -11.41 9.70 8.13
CA GLU A 97 -10.91 9.72 9.51
C GLU A 97 -9.86 10.81 9.79
N GLY A 98 -9.49 11.60 8.77
CA GLY A 98 -8.59 12.75 8.91
C GLY A 98 -7.11 12.42 8.76
N TYR A 99 -6.75 11.22 8.24
CA TYR A 99 -5.36 10.89 7.94
C TYR A 99 -4.89 11.52 6.61
N ASN A 100 -3.59 11.78 6.49
CA ASN A 100 -3.01 12.22 5.23
C ASN A 100 -2.96 11.05 4.25
N VAL A 101 -3.70 11.17 3.14
CA VAL A 101 -3.78 10.13 2.12
C VAL A 101 -3.37 10.68 0.76
N THR A 102 -2.56 9.93 0.04
CA THR A 102 -2.15 10.23 -1.32
C THR A 102 -2.50 9.10 -2.29
N LYS A 103 -2.78 9.47 -3.54
CA LYS A 103 -2.93 8.50 -4.64
C LYS A 103 -1.78 8.67 -5.61
N TYR A 104 -1.03 7.59 -5.82
CA TYR A 104 0.02 7.58 -6.84
C TYR A 104 -0.61 7.47 -8.23
N VAL A 105 -0.38 8.49 -9.04
CA VAL A 105 -0.86 8.57 -10.42
C VAL A 105 0.32 8.36 -11.36
N PRO A 106 0.44 7.19 -12.02
CA PRO A 106 1.47 7.00 -13.05
C PRO A 106 1.24 7.96 -14.21
N TYR A 107 2.17 8.85 -14.45
CA TYR A 107 2.10 9.83 -15.54
C TYR A 107 3.41 9.87 -16.31
N ALA A 108 3.35 9.48 -17.60
CA ALA A 108 4.46 9.59 -18.55
C ALA A 108 3.95 9.37 -19.97
N LYS A 109 4.84 9.43 -20.96
CA LYS A 109 4.51 9.00 -22.33
C LYS A 109 4.03 7.55 -22.32
N VAL A 110 3.03 7.21 -23.12
CA VAL A 110 2.40 5.88 -23.13
C VAL A 110 3.44 4.75 -23.22
N ARG A 111 4.43 4.87 -24.10
CA ARG A 111 5.49 3.86 -24.25
C ARG A 111 6.30 3.60 -22.98
N ASP A 112 6.40 4.60 -22.11
CA ASP A 112 7.22 4.55 -20.89
C ASP A 112 6.40 4.07 -19.70
N VAL A 113 5.10 4.41 -19.66
CA VAL A 113 4.19 4.05 -18.57
C VAL A 113 3.50 2.70 -18.78
N LEU A 114 3.25 2.31 -20.03
CA LEU A 114 2.52 1.07 -20.34
C LEU A 114 3.16 -0.20 -19.75
N PRO A 115 4.50 -0.40 -19.80
CA PRO A 115 5.13 -1.57 -19.17
C PRO A 115 4.96 -1.60 -17.65
N TYR A 116 4.85 -0.44 -17.01
CA TYR A 116 4.55 -0.34 -15.58
C TYR A 116 3.11 -0.76 -15.30
N LEU A 117 2.14 -0.27 -16.06
CA LEU A 117 0.71 -0.58 -15.88
C LEU A 117 0.43 -2.07 -16.13
N ILE A 118 1.04 -2.67 -17.17
CA ILE A 118 0.90 -4.10 -17.46
C ILE A 118 1.39 -4.94 -16.26
N ARG A 119 2.58 -4.64 -15.71
CA ARG A 119 3.07 -5.37 -14.52
C ARG A 119 2.15 -5.22 -13.31
N ARG A 120 1.55 -4.03 -13.11
CA ARG A 120 0.58 -3.85 -12.01
C ARG A 120 -0.70 -4.65 -12.26
N ALA A 121 -1.18 -4.68 -13.50
CA ALA A 121 -2.34 -5.50 -13.85
C ALA A 121 -2.08 -7.00 -13.65
N GLU A 122 -0.91 -7.51 -14.05
CA GLU A 122 -0.50 -8.90 -13.85
C GLU A 122 -0.38 -9.26 -12.37
N GLU A 123 0.22 -8.40 -11.56
CA GLU A 123 0.33 -8.59 -10.11
C GLU A 123 -1.05 -8.61 -9.43
N ASN A 124 -1.99 -7.78 -9.89
CA ASN A 124 -3.35 -7.74 -9.36
C ASN A 124 -4.18 -8.97 -9.74
N THR A 125 -3.97 -9.54 -10.92
CA THR A 125 -4.68 -10.77 -11.32
C THR A 125 -4.27 -11.95 -10.46
N SER A 126 -3.05 -11.98 -9.93
CA SER A 126 -2.61 -12.99 -8.97
C SER A 126 -3.25 -12.85 -7.58
N VAL A 127 -3.85 -11.69 -7.27
CA VAL A 127 -4.61 -11.41 -6.03
C VAL A 127 -6.13 -11.44 -6.32
N ALA A 128 -6.60 -12.50 -6.97
CA ALA A 128 -7.99 -12.67 -7.43
C ALA A 128 -9.08 -12.53 -6.33
N GLY A 129 -8.71 -12.55 -5.05
CA GLY A 129 -9.62 -12.35 -3.93
C GLY A 129 -9.98 -10.88 -3.63
N GLN A 130 -9.13 -9.93 -4.00
CA GLN A 130 -9.32 -8.52 -3.64
C GLN A 130 -10.41 -7.84 -4.48
N THR A 131 -10.41 -8.06 -5.79
CA THR A 131 -11.42 -7.49 -6.71
C THR A 131 -12.84 -7.95 -6.38
N SER A 132 -13.02 -9.23 -5.99
CA SER A 132 -14.33 -9.76 -5.59
C SER A 132 -14.81 -9.20 -4.24
N ARG A 133 -13.89 -8.84 -3.34
CA ARG A 133 -14.21 -8.20 -2.06
C ARG A 133 -14.61 -6.73 -2.26
N GLU A 134 -13.85 -5.95 -3.01
CA GLU A 134 -14.17 -4.56 -3.33
C GLU A 134 -15.54 -4.45 -4.02
N LEU A 135 -15.83 -5.32 -4.99
CA LEU A 135 -17.13 -5.36 -5.65
C LEU A 135 -18.29 -5.67 -4.67
N ARG A 136 -18.07 -6.56 -3.70
CA ARG A 136 -19.08 -6.84 -2.65
C ARG A 136 -19.30 -5.64 -1.76
N MET A 137 -18.25 -4.94 -1.35
CA MET A 137 -18.34 -3.74 -0.53
C MET A 137 -19.07 -2.61 -1.27
N LEU A 138 -18.77 -2.40 -2.55
CA LEU A 138 -19.47 -1.42 -3.39
C LEU A 138 -20.96 -1.76 -3.54
N LYS A 139 -21.31 -3.04 -3.77
CA LYS A 139 -22.70 -3.48 -3.82
C LYS A 139 -23.44 -3.25 -2.51
N ALA A 140 -22.84 -3.63 -1.39
CA ALA A 140 -23.40 -3.42 -0.07
C ALA A 140 -23.66 -1.93 0.21
N GLU A 141 -22.74 -1.04 -0.17
CA GLU A 141 -22.91 0.41 0.00
C GLU A 141 -24.00 0.97 -0.94
N LEU A 142 -24.09 0.48 -2.18
CA LEU A 142 -25.18 0.84 -3.10
C LEU A 142 -26.54 0.44 -2.54
N ASP A 143 -26.65 -0.74 -1.97
CA ASP A 143 -27.91 -1.22 -1.37
C ASP A 143 -28.27 -0.43 -0.11
N ARG A 144 -27.28 -0.10 0.74
CA ARG A 144 -27.48 0.81 1.87
C ARG A 144 -28.01 2.18 1.42
N ARG A 145 -27.42 2.78 0.37
CA ARG A 145 -27.88 4.08 -0.16
C ARG A 145 -29.28 4.03 -0.75
N LYS A 146 -29.63 2.93 -1.42
CA LYS A 146 -31.02 2.73 -1.92
C LYS A 146 -32.02 2.66 -0.77
N ALA A 147 -31.70 1.91 0.28
CA ALA A 147 -32.54 1.81 1.46
C ALA A 147 -32.76 3.16 2.14
N VAL A 148 -31.72 4.00 2.26
CA VAL A 148 -31.82 5.36 2.86
C VAL A 148 -32.64 6.32 1.95
N ARG A 149 -32.66 6.14 0.62
CA ARG A 149 -33.44 6.99 -0.30
C ARG A 149 -34.92 6.58 -0.43
N ALA A 150 -35.28 5.42 0.12
CA ALA A 150 -36.64 4.92 0.09
C ALA A 150 -37.50 5.43 1.27
N PHE A 151 -36.92 6.24 2.16
CA PHE A 151 -37.59 7.01 3.20
C PHE A 151 -37.47 8.52 2.92
#